data_56979a8cce28615a7c3799109d16f9f3
#
_entry.id   56979a8cce28615a7c3799109d16f9f3
#
_cell.length_a   1.000
_cell.length_b   1.000
_cell.length_c   1.000
_cell.angle_alpha   90.00
_cell.angle_beta   90.00
_cell.angle_gamma   90.00
#
_symmetry.space_group_name_H-M   'P 1'
#
loop_
_entity.id
_entity.type
_entity.pdbx_description
1 polymer ?
#
loop_
_entity_poly.entity_id
_entity_poly.type
_entity_poly.pdbx_seq_one_letter_code
_entity_poly.pdbx_strand_id
1 'polypeptide(L)'
;MTVSNLKTIVISFLLISLSSICLAQETKDESGGKFSGYMYGDFYYNIDHHDPEIKDQDGFWFRRIYFTYDYTINNSFSTRLRLEMNNEGDYASSKVMVPFVKDAYLAYKFSKQKAYFGISPPPTFNLIEKFWGYRSVEKTALDQQRMASSRDFGLALMGRFDSAGKFKYHAMIGNGSGNKQEIDKGKSFMASISYWPIEEIVFQVYGDYAERNGKADTYIGQVFLGYKSRTLHGGLQYSRQIFDLRDENVDCEYPWFNCQLSVLSVFLAGNITEKIKLLGRVDRMFEPNPVGDEVDYTPFDTQSSFFLFIVGIDFQIVEDVSIIPNIQYVKYDANYNGITPANDIYGRLTFYWKFK
;
A
#
# COMPACT_ATOMS: atom_id res chain seq x y z
N MET A 1 19.84 19.83 -14.81
CA MET A 1 20.42 19.51 -13.48
C MET A 1 20.58 18.00 -13.48
N THR A 2 21.78 17.47 -13.43
CA THR A 2 22.00 16.02 -13.52
C THR A 2 21.59 15.35 -12.21
N VAL A 3 21.11 14.11 -12.26
CA VAL A 3 20.72 13.30 -11.09
C VAL A 3 21.84 13.25 -10.04
N SER A 4 23.11 13.28 -10.48
CA SER A 4 24.29 13.37 -9.62
C SER A 4 24.29 14.63 -8.73
N ASN A 5 23.90 15.78 -9.28
CA ASN A 5 23.84 17.05 -8.53
C ASN A 5 22.72 17.05 -7.49
N LEU A 6 21.59 16.40 -7.79
CA LEU A 6 20.47 16.26 -6.85
C LEU A 6 20.84 15.34 -5.68
N LYS A 7 21.54 14.22 -5.95
CA LYS A 7 22.05 13.31 -4.90
C LYS A 7 23.00 14.06 -3.94
N THR A 8 23.88 14.89 -4.47
CA THR A 8 24.84 15.68 -3.67
C THR A 8 24.14 16.75 -2.82
N ILE A 9 23.18 17.46 -3.37
CA ILE A 9 22.40 18.50 -2.66
C ILE A 9 21.60 17.89 -1.51
N VAL A 10 20.94 16.76 -1.74
CA VAL A 10 20.14 16.08 -0.72
C VAL A 10 21.01 15.53 0.40
N ILE A 11 22.16 14.92 0.10
CA ILE A 11 23.10 14.43 1.10
C ILE A 11 23.67 15.60 1.93
N SER A 12 23.98 16.73 1.30
CA SER A 12 24.47 17.94 2.00
C SER A 12 23.40 18.54 2.92
N PHE A 13 22.13 18.57 2.50
CA PHE A 13 21.01 19.04 3.33
C PHE A 13 20.76 18.11 4.54
N LEU A 14 20.91 16.81 4.34
CA LEU A 14 20.81 15.80 5.41
C LEU A 14 21.94 15.93 6.45
N LEU A 15 23.16 16.15 6.00
CA LEU A 15 24.31 16.34 6.89
C LEU A 15 24.22 17.62 7.72
N ILE A 16 23.68 18.71 7.16
CA ILE A 16 23.46 19.97 7.87
C ILE A 16 22.36 19.85 8.91
N SER A 17 21.30 19.08 8.65
CA SER A 17 20.23 18.83 9.62
C SER A 17 20.66 17.92 10.79
N LEU A 18 21.62 17.02 10.56
CA LEU A 18 22.18 16.14 11.61
C LEU A 18 23.06 16.87 12.61
N SER A 19 23.75 17.94 12.22
CA SER A 19 24.60 18.72 13.12
C SER A 19 23.85 19.50 14.21
N SER A 20 22.53 19.71 14.02
CA SER A 20 21.68 20.39 15.02
C SER A 20 21.11 19.44 16.10
N ILE A 21 21.40 18.14 16.04
CA ILE A 21 20.80 17.10 16.89
C ILE A 21 21.59 16.89 18.21
N CYS A 22 22.79 17.46 18.37
CA CYS A 22 23.71 17.12 19.47
C CYS A 22 23.43 17.78 20.82
N LEU A 23 22.30 18.45 21.05
CA LEU A 23 21.98 19.10 22.32
C LEU A 23 20.58 18.66 22.86
N ALA A 24 20.36 17.39 23.03
CA ALA A 24 19.20 16.91 23.77
C ALA A 24 19.56 16.78 25.26
N GLN A 25 18.95 17.61 26.07
CA GLN A 25 18.99 17.56 27.52
C GLN A 25 18.29 16.32 28.04
N GLU A 26 18.91 15.48 28.86
CA GLU A 26 18.28 14.32 29.50
C GLU A 26 17.13 14.78 30.41
N THR A 27 15.91 14.62 29.94
CA THR A 27 14.72 14.57 30.78
C THR A 27 14.43 13.12 31.14
N LYS A 28 13.98 12.86 32.35
CA LYS A 28 13.62 11.53 32.85
C LYS A 28 12.38 11.07 32.09
N ASP A 29 12.57 10.33 30.98
CA ASP A 29 11.54 9.93 30.05
C ASP A 29 10.97 8.56 30.42
N GLU A 30 9.66 8.40 30.26
CA GLU A 30 9.01 7.10 30.33
C GLU A 30 9.41 6.27 29.11
N SER A 31 10.48 5.48 29.25
CA SER A 31 10.81 4.45 28.27
C SER A 31 9.87 3.26 28.45
N GLY A 32 9.40 2.65 27.34
CA GLY A 32 8.52 1.50 27.44
C GLY A 32 8.21 0.86 26.09
N GLY A 33 7.94 -0.44 26.15
CA GLY A 33 7.59 -1.24 25.00
C GLY A 33 6.14 -1.69 24.99
N LYS A 34 5.55 -1.82 23.81
CA LYS A 34 4.21 -2.32 23.59
C LYS A 34 4.19 -3.36 22.48
N PHE A 35 3.62 -4.52 22.76
CA PHE A 35 3.28 -5.51 21.75
C PHE A 35 1.88 -5.27 21.22
N SER A 36 1.70 -5.48 19.93
CA SER A 36 0.40 -5.46 19.28
C SER A 36 0.45 -6.33 18.02
N GLY A 37 -0.71 -6.70 17.52
CA GLY A 37 -0.78 -7.42 16.26
C GLY A 37 -2.21 -7.52 15.77
N TYR A 38 -2.33 -7.93 14.54
CA TYR A 38 -3.61 -8.27 13.93
C TYR A 38 -3.38 -9.32 12.85
N MET A 39 -4.42 -10.09 12.59
CA MET A 39 -4.37 -11.11 11.57
C MET A 39 -5.71 -11.21 10.86
N TYR A 40 -5.64 -11.60 9.60
CA TYR A 40 -6.81 -11.83 8.77
C TYR A 40 -6.51 -12.83 7.67
N GLY A 41 -7.56 -13.47 7.23
CA GLY A 41 -7.55 -14.45 6.17
C GLY A 41 -8.97 -14.76 5.72
N ASP A 42 -9.11 -15.72 4.86
CA ASP A 42 -10.38 -16.09 4.26
C ASP A 42 -10.59 -17.60 4.31
N PHE A 43 -11.86 -18.02 4.42
CA PHE A 43 -12.34 -19.14 3.63
C PHE A 43 -12.71 -18.57 2.26
N TYR A 44 -12.15 -19.12 1.18
CA TYR A 44 -12.43 -18.71 -0.18
C TYR A 44 -13.06 -19.83 -0.99
N TYR A 45 -13.83 -19.44 -2.00
CA TYR A 45 -14.33 -20.31 -3.06
C TYR A 45 -14.31 -19.53 -4.38
N ASN A 46 -13.56 -20.04 -5.37
CA ASN A 46 -13.43 -19.45 -6.69
C ASN A 46 -14.57 -19.96 -7.58
N ILE A 47 -15.68 -19.23 -7.61
CA ILE A 47 -16.94 -19.62 -8.27
C ILE A 47 -16.75 -19.68 -9.79
N ASP A 48 -16.00 -18.73 -10.35
CA ASP A 48 -15.58 -18.70 -11.76
C ASP A 48 -14.24 -18.02 -11.90
N HIS A 49 -13.45 -18.38 -12.93
CA HIS A 49 -12.13 -17.80 -13.15
C HIS A 49 -11.71 -17.92 -14.62
N HIS A 50 -10.98 -16.90 -15.15
CA HIS A 50 -10.42 -16.92 -16.50
C HIS A 50 -9.37 -18.02 -16.68
N ASP A 51 -8.65 -18.37 -15.63
CA ASP A 51 -7.79 -19.56 -15.58
C ASP A 51 -8.60 -20.74 -15.05
N PRO A 52 -8.82 -21.80 -15.90
CA PRO A 52 -9.58 -22.98 -15.52
C PRO A 52 -8.96 -23.78 -14.36
N GLU A 53 -7.66 -23.65 -14.09
CA GLU A 53 -6.99 -24.36 -13.01
C GLU A 53 -7.33 -23.76 -11.62
N ILE A 54 -7.74 -22.50 -11.57
CA ILE A 54 -8.14 -21.80 -10.34
C ILE A 54 -9.63 -21.92 -10.07
N LYS A 55 -10.44 -22.12 -11.12
CA LYS A 55 -11.89 -22.29 -10.98
C LYS A 55 -12.21 -23.48 -10.07
N ASP A 56 -13.29 -23.34 -9.28
CA ASP A 56 -13.80 -24.31 -8.31
C ASP A 56 -12.83 -24.66 -7.15
N GLN A 57 -11.67 -24.00 -7.04
CA GLN A 57 -10.80 -24.15 -5.88
C GLN A 57 -11.41 -23.48 -4.65
N ASP A 58 -11.25 -24.11 -3.48
CA ASP A 58 -11.65 -23.58 -2.19
C ASP A 58 -10.60 -23.88 -1.12
N GLY A 59 -10.65 -23.14 -0.01
CA GLY A 59 -9.74 -23.40 1.09
C GLY A 59 -9.69 -22.29 2.13
N PHE A 60 -8.83 -22.51 3.12
CA PHE A 60 -8.52 -21.53 4.15
C PHE A 60 -7.09 -21.05 4.00
N TRP A 61 -6.88 -19.74 4.11
CA TRP A 61 -5.56 -19.14 4.20
C TRP A 61 -5.49 -17.94 5.12
N PHE A 62 -4.30 -17.65 5.63
CA PHE A 62 -3.99 -16.36 6.20
C PHE A 62 -3.45 -15.43 5.12
N ARG A 63 -4.13 -14.30 4.90
CA ARG A 63 -3.61 -13.25 4.01
C ARG A 63 -2.50 -12.47 4.67
N ARG A 64 -2.62 -12.20 5.99
CA ARG A 64 -1.57 -11.54 6.78
C ARG A 64 -1.70 -11.89 8.26
N ILE A 65 -0.55 -12.06 8.89
CA ILE A 65 -0.38 -12.09 10.33
C ILE A 65 0.70 -11.07 10.65
N TYR A 66 0.39 -10.09 11.51
CA TYR A 66 1.34 -9.07 11.95
C TYR A 66 1.63 -9.21 13.43
N PHE A 67 2.92 -9.17 13.76
CA PHE A 67 3.42 -9.03 15.13
C PHE A 67 4.27 -7.77 15.19
N THR A 68 3.93 -6.84 16.08
CA THR A 68 4.56 -5.53 16.16
C THR A 68 5.05 -5.27 17.58
N TYR A 69 6.31 -4.84 17.70
CA TYR A 69 6.87 -4.30 18.90
C TYR A 69 7.22 -2.83 18.67
N ASP A 70 6.57 -1.93 19.40
CA ASP A 70 6.88 -0.51 19.46
C ASP A 70 7.60 -0.22 20.77
N TYR A 71 8.74 0.48 20.73
CA TYR A 71 9.47 0.88 21.90
C TYR A 71 9.75 2.38 21.89
N THR A 72 9.33 3.07 22.94
CA THR A 72 9.64 4.46 23.20
C THR A 72 10.97 4.51 23.95
N ILE A 73 12.00 5.09 23.32
CA ILE A 73 13.31 5.25 23.91
C ILE A 73 13.30 6.44 24.86
N ASN A 74 12.73 7.57 24.37
CA ASN A 74 12.51 8.81 25.12
C ASN A 74 11.47 9.68 24.39
N ASN A 75 11.21 10.90 24.84
CA ASN A 75 10.22 11.82 24.25
C ASN A 75 10.46 12.14 22.77
N SER A 76 11.69 11.99 22.28
CA SER A 76 12.08 12.30 20.92
C SER A 76 12.32 11.06 20.06
N PHE A 77 12.78 9.96 20.64
CA PHE A 77 13.15 8.74 19.90
C PHE A 77 12.22 7.58 20.20
N SER A 78 11.84 6.88 19.16
CA SER A 78 11.11 5.60 19.24
C SER A 78 11.57 4.66 18.13
N THR A 79 11.35 3.37 18.31
CA THR A 79 11.65 2.35 17.29
C THR A 79 10.48 1.40 17.12
N ARG A 80 10.40 0.78 15.96
CA ARG A 80 9.44 -0.29 15.65
C ARG A 80 10.14 -1.45 15.00
N LEU A 81 9.78 -2.64 15.45
CA LEU A 81 9.96 -3.89 14.71
C LEU A 81 8.59 -4.51 14.43
N ARG A 82 8.29 -4.78 13.16
CA ARG A 82 7.10 -5.52 12.74
C ARG A 82 7.49 -6.69 11.87
N LEU A 83 6.99 -7.86 12.23
CA LEU A 83 7.04 -9.05 11.40
C LEU A 83 5.71 -9.22 10.67
N GLU A 84 5.77 -9.73 9.44
CA GLU A 84 4.63 -10.13 8.63
C GLU A 84 4.82 -11.58 8.20
N MET A 85 3.73 -12.35 8.20
CA MET A 85 3.63 -13.70 7.67
C MET A 85 2.36 -13.78 6.82
N ASN A 86 2.42 -14.53 5.72
CA ASN A 86 1.28 -14.75 4.82
C ASN A 86 1.42 -16.08 4.08
N ASN A 87 0.31 -16.63 3.63
CA ASN A 87 0.33 -17.64 2.58
C ASN A 87 0.71 -16.98 1.24
N GLU A 88 1.22 -17.74 0.28
CA GLU A 88 1.61 -17.23 -1.05
C GLU A 88 0.42 -16.59 -1.78
N GLY A 89 -0.75 -17.24 -1.74
CA GLY A 89 -1.96 -16.73 -2.37
C GLY A 89 -1.97 -16.86 -3.90
N ASP A 90 -1.17 -17.77 -4.42
CA ASP A 90 -1.01 -18.08 -5.86
C ASP A 90 -1.82 -19.30 -6.31
N TYR A 91 -2.63 -19.90 -5.43
CA TYR A 91 -3.44 -21.10 -5.65
C TYR A 91 -2.66 -22.39 -6.00
N ALA A 92 -1.35 -22.35 -6.11
CA ALA A 92 -0.50 -23.45 -6.53
C ALA A 92 0.52 -23.89 -5.45
N SER A 93 1.02 -22.95 -4.66
CA SER A 93 2.08 -23.21 -3.67
C SER A 93 1.55 -23.81 -2.39
N SER A 94 2.25 -24.84 -1.87
CA SER A 94 1.96 -25.48 -0.57
C SER A 94 3.04 -25.21 0.46
N LYS A 95 3.55 -23.96 0.51
CA LYS A 95 4.64 -23.58 1.41
C LYS A 95 4.11 -23.18 2.79
N VAL A 96 4.90 -23.46 3.82
CA VAL A 96 4.67 -22.93 5.16
C VAL A 96 4.91 -21.42 5.18
N MET A 97 4.15 -20.70 6.00
CA MET A 97 4.35 -19.26 6.19
C MET A 97 5.70 -18.99 6.84
N VAL A 98 6.46 -18.06 6.26
CA VAL A 98 7.76 -17.62 6.76
C VAL A 98 7.67 -16.17 7.22
N PRO A 99 8.04 -15.86 8.48
CA PRO A 99 8.06 -14.49 8.95
C PRO A 99 9.17 -13.68 8.27
N PHE A 100 8.85 -12.46 7.88
CA PHE A 100 9.83 -11.50 7.37
C PHE A 100 9.65 -10.13 8.02
N VAL A 101 10.70 -9.30 7.95
CA VAL A 101 10.69 -7.96 8.52
C VAL A 101 9.85 -7.04 7.63
N LYS A 102 8.74 -6.54 8.17
CA LYS A 102 7.89 -5.56 7.49
C LYS A 102 8.30 -4.13 7.80
N ASP A 103 8.48 -3.80 9.07
CA ASP A 103 8.97 -2.51 9.54
C ASP A 103 10.17 -2.74 10.46
N ALA A 104 11.24 -1.96 10.26
CA ALA A 104 12.38 -1.89 11.18
C ALA A 104 12.98 -0.49 11.05
N TYR A 105 12.63 0.42 11.96
CA TYR A 105 13.08 1.81 11.86
C TYR A 105 13.30 2.47 13.21
N LEU A 106 14.21 3.43 13.23
CA LEU A 106 14.32 4.45 14.27
C LEU A 106 13.52 5.69 13.81
N ALA A 107 12.74 6.26 14.71
CA ALA A 107 12.00 7.48 14.49
C ALA A 107 12.46 8.57 15.45
N TYR A 108 12.70 9.77 14.91
CA TYR A 108 13.04 10.99 15.65
C TYR A 108 11.95 12.04 15.49
N LYS A 109 11.37 12.46 16.60
CA LYS A 109 10.34 13.50 16.68
C LYS A 109 10.97 14.82 17.12
N PHE A 110 10.75 15.87 16.35
CA PHE A 110 11.21 17.22 16.66
C PHE A 110 10.17 18.23 16.20
N SER A 111 9.80 19.16 17.07
CA SER A 111 8.73 20.12 16.79
C SER A 111 7.46 19.43 16.28
N LYS A 112 7.00 19.79 15.10
CA LYS A 112 5.82 19.23 14.42
C LYS A 112 6.18 18.18 13.36
N GLN A 113 7.42 17.72 13.33
CA GLN A 113 8.03 16.84 12.33
C GLN A 113 8.39 15.49 12.93
N LYS A 114 8.52 14.49 12.08
CA LYS A 114 9.03 13.18 12.44
C LYS A 114 9.89 12.64 11.31
N ALA A 115 11.14 12.32 11.61
CA ALA A 115 12.03 11.67 10.67
C ALA A 115 12.08 10.17 10.97
N TYR A 116 12.29 9.35 9.94
CA TYR A 116 12.44 7.91 10.04
C TYR A 116 13.73 7.48 9.32
N PHE A 117 14.41 6.51 9.90
CA PHE A 117 15.53 5.83 9.27
C PHE A 117 15.33 4.32 9.38
N GLY A 118 15.34 3.62 8.27
CA GLY A 118 15.15 2.18 8.20
C GLY A 118 14.01 1.79 7.26
N ILE A 119 13.48 0.57 7.42
CA ILE A 119 12.36 0.05 6.65
C ILE A 119 11.06 0.63 7.22
N SER A 120 10.46 1.55 6.47
CA SER A 120 9.27 2.27 6.90
C SER A 120 8.25 2.43 5.76
N PRO A 121 6.98 2.79 6.08
CA PRO A 121 5.97 3.02 5.05
C PRO A 121 6.29 4.25 4.20
N PRO A 122 6.25 4.16 2.85
CA PRO A 122 6.32 5.32 1.97
C PRO A 122 5.03 6.15 2.02
N PRO A 123 5.01 7.36 1.43
CA PRO A 123 3.84 8.25 1.42
C PRO A 123 2.66 7.76 0.55
N THR A 124 2.77 6.61 -0.11
CA THR A 124 1.89 6.14 -1.18
C THR A 124 0.51 5.69 -0.68
N PHE A 125 0.47 4.77 0.30
CA PHE A 125 -0.75 4.00 0.63
C PHE A 125 -1.42 4.39 1.94
N ASN A 126 -0.65 4.76 2.96
CA ASN A 126 -1.12 4.83 4.35
C ASN A 126 -2.39 5.66 4.57
N LEU A 127 -2.55 6.76 3.82
CA LEU A 127 -3.73 7.60 3.96
C LEU A 127 -4.95 6.91 3.37
N ILE A 128 -4.82 6.39 2.15
CA ILE A 128 -5.92 5.73 1.42
C ILE A 128 -6.36 4.46 2.13
N GLU A 129 -5.42 3.65 2.65
CA GLU A 129 -5.74 2.47 3.47
C GLU A 129 -6.58 2.81 4.72
N LYS A 130 -6.29 3.95 5.38
CA LYS A 130 -7.08 4.42 6.53
C LYS A 130 -8.49 4.85 6.17
N PHE A 131 -8.69 5.35 4.95
CA PHE A 131 -10.02 5.71 4.44
C PHE A 131 -10.75 4.47 3.92
N TRP A 132 -10.06 3.56 3.22
CA TRP A 132 -10.64 2.29 2.80
C TRP A 132 -11.08 1.46 4.01
N GLY A 133 -10.22 1.29 5.02
CA GLY A 133 -10.53 0.60 6.27
C GLY A 133 -10.65 -0.93 6.18
N TYR A 134 -10.71 -1.48 4.99
CA TYR A 134 -10.94 -2.91 4.72
C TYR A 134 -9.77 -3.58 4.00
N ARG A 135 -8.54 -3.28 4.48
CA ARG A 135 -7.32 -3.96 4.01
C ARG A 135 -7.38 -5.49 4.18
N SER A 136 -8.21 -5.96 5.13
CA SER A 136 -8.48 -7.39 5.33
C SER A 136 -9.29 -8.01 4.20
N VAL A 137 -10.16 -7.25 3.54
CA VAL A 137 -10.92 -7.68 2.36
C VAL A 137 -10.06 -7.58 1.10
N GLU A 138 -9.46 -6.39 0.85
CA GLU A 138 -8.52 -6.23 -0.27
C GLU A 138 -7.58 -5.03 -0.06
N LYS A 139 -6.39 -5.10 -0.69
CA LYS A 139 -5.42 -4.01 -0.80
C LYS A 139 -6.07 -2.79 -1.48
N THR A 140 -5.53 -1.58 -1.29
CA THR A 140 -5.91 -0.42 -2.13
C THR A 140 -5.53 -0.68 -3.58
N ALA A 141 -6.19 -0.04 -4.53
CA ALA A 141 -6.09 -0.38 -5.95
C ALA A 141 -4.64 -0.36 -6.47
N LEU A 142 -3.86 0.68 -6.16
CA LEU A 142 -2.46 0.79 -6.59
C LEU A 142 -1.56 -0.28 -5.94
N ASP A 143 -1.79 -0.63 -4.65
CA ASP A 143 -1.08 -1.72 -3.95
C ASP A 143 -1.49 -3.09 -4.50
N GLN A 144 -2.76 -3.29 -4.82
CA GLN A 144 -3.26 -4.53 -5.39
C GLN A 144 -2.62 -4.81 -6.76
N GLN A 145 -2.54 -3.79 -7.60
CA GLN A 145 -1.95 -3.89 -8.94
C GLN A 145 -0.41 -3.89 -8.93
N ARG A 146 0.24 -3.97 -7.76
CA ARG A 146 1.70 -4.03 -7.59
C ARG A 146 2.45 -2.85 -8.24
N MET A 147 1.77 -1.72 -8.44
CA MET A 147 2.36 -0.53 -9.06
C MET A 147 3.41 0.14 -8.15
N ALA A 148 3.32 -0.06 -6.84
CA ALA A 148 4.31 0.45 -5.87
C ALA A 148 4.50 -0.50 -4.69
N SER A 149 5.58 -0.32 -3.93
CA SER A 149 5.83 -1.08 -2.71
C SER A 149 5.23 -0.40 -1.49
N SER A 150 4.70 -1.20 -0.55
CA SER A 150 4.12 -0.71 0.70
C SER A 150 5.17 -0.37 1.77
N ARG A 151 6.44 -0.66 1.53
CA ARG A 151 7.59 -0.36 2.39
C ARG A 151 8.79 0.00 1.53
N ASP A 152 9.70 0.78 2.12
CA ASP A 152 11.02 0.95 1.55
C ASP A 152 12.06 1.18 2.65
N PHE A 153 13.31 0.83 2.38
CA PHE A 153 14.42 1.12 3.27
C PHE A 153 15.04 2.45 2.87
N GLY A 154 14.95 3.42 3.76
CA GLY A 154 15.45 4.75 3.46
C GLY A 154 15.32 5.74 4.61
N LEU A 155 15.29 7.00 4.22
CA LEU A 155 15.05 8.15 5.09
C LEU A 155 13.71 8.78 4.71
N ALA A 156 12.84 8.96 5.69
CA ALA A 156 11.57 9.64 5.49
C ALA A 156 11.39 10.80 6.46
N LEU A 157 10.71 11.83 6.00
CA LEU A 157 10.33 13.00 6.79
C LEU A 157 8.86 13.27 6.61
N MET A 158 8.12 13.35 7.71
CA MET A 158 6.71 13.71 7.69
C MET A 158 6.41 14.80 8.72
N GLY A 159 5.37 15.59 8.43
CA GLY A 159 4.98 16.65 9.32
C GLY A 159 3.84 17.50 8.78
N ARG A 160 3.74 18.71 9.33
CA ARG A 160 2.77 19.71 8.91
C ARG A 160 3.45 21.06 8.67
N PHE A 161 2.97 21.75 7.63
CA PHE A 161 3.50 23.06 7.28
C PHE A 161 2.89 24.19 8.14
N ASP A 162 1.63 24.03 8.50
CA ASP A 162 0.86 25.06 9.20
C ASP A 162 0.61 24.71 10.67
N SER A 163 0.25 25.73 11.46
CA SER A 163 -0.09 25.55 12.88
C SER A 163 -1.40 24.81 13.08
N ALA A 164 -2.38 25.02 12.19
CA ALA A 164 -3.68 24.37 12.22
C ALA A 164 -3.63 22.88 11.82
N GLY A 165 -2.52 22.42 11.20
CA GLY A 165 -2.34 21.03 10.77
C GLY A 165 -3.18 20.65 9.56
N LYS A 166 -3.67 21.64 8.81
CA LYS A 166 -4.45 21.41 7.58
C LYS A 166 -3.59 20.92 6.42
N PHE A 167 -2.35 21.38 6.32
CA PHE A 167 -1.39 20.94 5.33
C PHE A 167 -0.35 20.01 5.95
N LYS A 168 -0.35 18.75 5.49
CA LYS A 168 0.62 17.73 5.93
C LYS A 168 1.43 17.26 4.74
N TYR A 169 2.65 16.86 4.99
CA TYR A 169 3.54 16.29 3.99
C TYR A 169 4.19 15.00 4.49
N HIS A 170 4.61 14.20 3.53
CA HIS A 170 5.47 13.04 3.76
C HIS A 170 6.38 12.90 2.53
N ALA A 171 7.68 12.91 2.75
CA ALA A 171 8.70 12.70 1.73
C ALA A 171 9.61 11.55 2.16
N MET A 172 10.09 10.76 1.20
CA MET A 172 10.99 9.65 1.45
C MET A 172 12.00 9.51 0.31
N ILE A 173 13.23 9.20 0.68
CA ILE A 173 14.26 8.71 -0.24
C ILE A 173 14.56 7.29 0.21
N GLY A 174 14.41 6.33 -0.69
CA GLY A 174 14.61 4.92 -0.39
C GLY A 174 15.38 4.19 -1.50
N ASN A 175 15.61 2.92 -1.25
CA ASN A 175 16.29 2.06 -2.21
C ASN A 175 15.41 1.72 -3.43
N GLY A 176 14.07 1.78 -3.31
CA GLY A 176 13.16 1.32 -4.36
C GLY A 176 12.95 -0.19 -4.39
N SER A 177 13.63 -0.93 -3.51
CA SER A 177 13.61 -2.40 -3.41
C SER A 177 12.61 -2.91 -2.36
N GLY A 178 11.82 -2.02 -1.77
CA GLY A 178 10.89 -2.34 -0.71
C GLY A 178 11.62 -2.70 0.59
N ASN A 179 11.29 -3.84 1.17
CA ASN A 179 11.97 -4.39 2.34
C ASN A 179 13.03 -5.45 1.99
N LYS A 180 13.41 -5.55 0.72
CA LYS A 180 14.50 -6.40 0.25
C LYS A 180 15.84 -5.68 0.36
N GLN A 181 16.92 -6.44 0.29
CA GLN A 181 18.27 -5.89 0.20
C GLN A 181 18.45 -5.10 -1.11
N GLU A 182 19.14 -3.97 -1.04
CA GLU A 182 19.59 -3.24 -2.22
C GLU A 182 20.71 -4.01 -2.92
N ILE A 183 20.54 -4.23 -4.20
CA ILE A 183 21.52 -4.93 -5.05
C ILE A 183 21.94 -4.11 -6.28
N ASP A 184 21.37 -2.91 -6.44
CA ASP A 184 21.69 -2.00 -7.54
C ASP A 184 22.00 -0.58 -7.04
N LYS A 185 22.17 0.38 -7.95
CA LYS A 185 22.47 1.78 -7.62
C LYS A 185 21.25 2.70 -7.67
N GLY A 186 20.11 2.15 -8.09
CA GLY A 186 18.87 2.90 -8.23
C GLY A 186 18.39 3.47 -6.91
N LYS A 187 17.65 4.58 -6.97
CA LYS A 187 17.03 5.18 -5.78
C LYS A 187 15.62 5.64 -6.13
N SER A 188 14.77 5.61 -5.12
CA SER A 188 13.40 6.10 -5.23
C SER A 188 13.22 7.38 -4.43
N PHE A 189 12.54 8.35 -5.04
CA PHE A 189 12.16 9.63 -4.45
C PHE A 189 10.65 9.72 -4.42
N MET A 190 10.06 9.82 -3.24
CA MET A 190 8.63 9.74 -3.04
C MET A 190 8.16 10.94 -2.22
N ALA A 191 7.05 11.57 -2.61
CA ALA A 191 6.49 12.67 -1.83
C ALA A 191 4.96 12.72 -1.93
N SER A 192 4.31 13.11 -0.84
CA SER A 192 2.89 13.45 -0.83
C SER A 192 2.63 14.73 -0.04
N ILE A 193 1.59 15.46 -0.48
CA ILE A 193 1.01 16.59 0.25
C ILE A 193 -0.48 16.32 0.41
N SER A 194 -1.00 16.48 1.63
CA SER A 194 -2.41 16.36 1.91
C SER A 194 -2.96 17.64 2.53
N TYR A 195 -4.15 18.04 2.08
CA TYR A 195 -4.90 19.20 2.57
C TYR A 195 -6.22 18.75 3.22
N TRP A 196 -6.44 19.20 4.45
CA TRP A 196 -7.60 18.90 5.27
C TRP A 196 -8.41 20.20 5.49
N PRO A 197 -9.34 20.56 4.59
CA PRO A 197 -10.18 21.76 4.78
C PRO A 197 -10.99 21.68 6.07
N ILE A 198 -11.53 20.51 6.36
CA ILE A 198 -12.20 20.11 7.61
C ILE A 198 -11.68 18.72 8.03
N GLU A 199 -12.00 18.25 9.24
CA GLU A 199 -11.51 16.97 9.78
C GLU A 199 -11.95 15.76 8.97
N GLU A 200 -13.13 15.83 8.35
CA GLU A 200 -13.75 14.73 7.60
C GLU A 200 -13.25 14.62 6.16
N ILE A 201 -12.72 15.70 5.57
CA ILE A 201 -12.36 15.73 4.14
C ILE A 201 -10.86 15.90 3.97
N VAL A 202 -10.28 15.09 3.08
CA VAL A 202 -8.90 15.22 2.67
C VAL A 202 -8.74 15.19 1.16
N PHE A 203 -7.86 16.06 0.67
CA PHE A 203 -7.28 15.97 -0.67
C PHE A 203 -5.80 15.60 -0.53
N GLN A 204 -5.33 14.64 -1.30
CA GLN A 204 -3.91 14.28 -1.35
C GLN A 204 -3.43 14.19 -2.78
N VAL A 205 -2.24 14.70 -3.01
CA VAL A 205 -1.44 14.43 -4.21
C VAL A 205 -0.18 13.67 -3.78
N TYR A 206 0.20 12.72 -4.61
CA TYR A 206 1.42 11.94 -4.43
C TYR A 206 2.14 11.83 -5.76
N GLY A 207 3.47 11.79 -5.70
CA GLY A 207 4.31 11.49 -6.84
C GLY A 207 5.58 10.77 -6.39
N ASP A 208 6.08 9.90 -7.25
CA ASP A 208 7.38 9.28 -7.11
C ASP A 208 8.16 9.20 -8.42
N TYR A 209 9.43 8.97 -8.27
CA TYR A 209 10.36 8.57 -9.30
C TYR A 209 11.22 7.44 -8.74
N ALA A 210 11.30 6.32 -9.43
CA ALA A 210 12.17 5.20 -9.09
C ALA A 210 13.17 4.97 -10.24
N GLU A 211 14.44 5.23 -9.94
CA GLU A 211 15.56 4.86 -10.82
C GLU A 211 15.77 3.34 -10.70
N ARG A 212 15.79 2.65 -11.83
CA ARG A 212 15.96 1.20 -11.90
C ARG A 212 17.14 0.84 -12.79
N ASN A 213 18.13 0.17 -12.22
CA ASN A 213 19.31 -0.23 -12.99
C ASN A 213 18.98 -1.41 -13.92
N GLY A 214 19.19 -1.24 -15.24
CA GLY A 214 18.90 -2.25 -16.25
C GLY A 214 17.42 -2.53 -16.52
N LYS A 215 16.53 -1.63 -16.08
CA LYS A 215 15.09 -1.63 -16.35
C LYS A 215 14.60 -0.21 -16.58
N ALA A 216 13.40 -0.08 -17.15
CA ALA A 216 12.78 1.24 -17.30
C ALA A 216 12.60 1.93 -15.93
N ASP A 217 13.04 3.17 -15.82
CA ASP A 217 12.69 4.02 -14.70
C ASP A 217 11.18 4.20 -14.63
N THR A 218 10.65 4.38 -13.43
CA THR A 218 9.20 4.54 -13.27
C THR A 218 8.84 5.85 -12.60
N TYR A 219 7.72 6.41 -13.04
CA TYR A 219 7.07 7.57 -12.42
C TYR A 219 5.66 7.17 -11.99
N ILE A 220 5.25 7.53 -10.78
CA ILE A 220 3.86 7.40 -10.34
C ILE A 220 3.32 8.76 -9.95
N GLY A 221 2.14 9.09 -10.47
CA GLY A 221 1.31 10.19 -10.00
C GLY A 221 0.02 9.66 -9.41
N GLN A 222 -0.43 10.21 -8.26
CA GLN A 222 -1.69 9.83 -7.63
C GLN A 222 -2.41 11.04 -7.06
N VAL A 223 -3.73 11.05 -7.22
CA VAL A 223 -4.62 11.99 -6.57
C VAL A 223 -5.67 11.22 -5.76
N PHE A 224 -6.02 11.75 -4.60
CA PHE A 224 -6.99 11.13 -3.71
C PHE A 224 -7.89 12.19 -3.08
N LEU A 225 -9.19 11.91 -3.09
CA LEU A 225 -10.21 12.62 -2.32
C LEU A 225 -10.82 11.63 -1.33
N GLY A 226 -10.75 11.92 -0.05
CA GLY A 226 -11.33 11.10 1.02
C GLY A 226 -12.34 11.85 1.84
N TYR A 227 -13.40 11.14 2.25
CA TYR A 227 -14.36 11.56 3.24
C TYR A 227 -14.45 10.54 4.36
N LYS A 228 -14.44 10.99 5.63
CA LYS A 228 -14.56 10.10 6.79
C LYS A 228 -15.28 10.80 7.92
N SER A 229 -16.49 10.34 8.19
CA SER A 229 -17.27 10.69 9.36
C SER A 229 -17.32 9.53 10.36
N ARG A 230 -18.13 9.67 11.40
CA ARG A 230 -18.36 8.63 12.40
C ARG A 230 -19.07 7.38 11.84
N THR A 231 -19.94 7.56 10.87
CA THR A 231 -20.82 6.50 10.35
C THR A 231 -20.53 6.11 8.91
N LEU A 232 -19.84 6.95 8.16
CA LEU A 232 -19.60 6.77 6.73
C LEU A 232 -18.16 7.18 6.40
N HIS A 233 -17.49 6.39 5.59
CA HIS A 233 -16.21 6.74 5.00
C HIS A 233 -16.11 6.25 3.57
N GLY A 234 -15.35 6.97 2.77
CA GLY A 234 -15.16 6.62 1.37
C GLY A 234 -14.05 7.43 0.72
N GLY A 235 -13.78 7.12 -0.52
CA GLY A 235 -12.76 7.82 -1.27
C GLY A 235 -12.81 7.58 -2.76
N LEU A 236 -12.18 8.50 -3.47
CA LEU A 236 -11.91 8.46 -4.90
C LEU A 236 -10.40 8.57 -5.07
N GLN A 237 -9.80 7.59 -5.73
CA GLN A 237 -8.37 7.52 -6.04
C GLN A 237 -8.19 7.37 -7.54
N TYR A 238 -7.29 8.16 -8.12
CA TYR A 238 -6.76 7.92 -9.45
C TYR A 238 -5.24 7.85 -9.36
N SER A 239 -4.66 6.83 -9.98
CA SER A 239 -3.21 6.63 -9.99
C SER A 239 -2.76 6.24 -11.40
N ARG A 240 -1.60 6.76 -11.80
CA ARG A 240 -0.95 6.44 -13.06
C ARG A 240 0.52 6.18 -12.85
N GLN A 241 1.01 5.07 -13.39
CA GLN A 241 2.42 4.71 -13.49
C GLN A 241 2.86 4.81 -14.95
N ILE A 242 4.03 5.35 -15.18
CA ILE A 242 4.66 5.48 -16.51
C ILE A 242 6.04 4.84 -16.42
N PHE A 243 6.39 4.04 -17.41
CA PHE A 243 7.70 3.43 -17.58
C PHE A 243 8.48 4.24 -18.60
N ASP A 244 9.67 4.71 -18.21
CA ASP A 244 10.50 5.58 -19.05
C ASP A 244 11.38 4.74 -19.98
N LEU A 245 11.12 4.85 -21.26
CA LEU A 245 11.81 4.12 -22.34
C LEU A 245 12.95 4.92 -22.97
N ARG A 246 13.43 5.99 -22.35
CA ARG A 246 14.52 6.81 -22.90
C ARG A 246 15.87 6.08 -22.94
N ASP A 247 16.01 4.97 -22.24
CA ASP A 247 17.13 4.06 -22.39
C ASP A 247 16.80 3.09 -23.54
N GLU A 248 17.52 3.19 -24.66
CA GLU A 248 17.34 2.37 -25.88
C GLU A 248 17.54 0.87 -25.62
N ASN A 249 18.06 0.48 -24.45
CA ASN A 249 18.28 -0.91 -24.03
C ASN A 249 17.12 -1.48 -23.20
N VAL A 250 16.06 -0.73 -22.98
CA VAL A 250 14.92 -1.14 -22.15
C VAL A 250 13.66 -1.16 -23.01
N ASP A 251 13.27 -2.35 -23.45
CA ASP A 251 11.98 -2.59 -24.09
C ASP A 251 10.87 -2.76 -23.05
N CYS A 252 9.67 -2.28 -23.40
CA CYS A 252 8.46 -2.85 -22.81
C CYS A 252 8.35 -4.28 -23.29
N GLU A 253 8.59 -5.23 -22.42
CA GLU A 253 8.71 -6.69 -22.71
C GLU A 253 7.51 -7.27 -23.49
N TYR A 254 6.41 -6.51 -23.63
CA TYR A 254 5.17 -7.02 -24.21
C TYR A 254 4.68 -6.08 -25.33
N PRO A 255 4.47 -6.58 -26.53
CA PRO A 255 4.07 -5.77 -27.69
C PRO A 255 2.67 -5.13 -27.55
N TRP A 256 1.87 -5.59 -26.59
CA TRP A 256 0.53 -5.09 -26.28
C TRP A 256 0.50 -4.12 -25.08
N PHE A 257 1.64 -3.90 -24.42
CA PHE A 257 1.74 -3.06 -23.23
C PHE A 257 2.27 -1.65 -23.60
N ASN A 258 1.47 -0.63 -23.40
CA ASN A 258 1.81 0.76 -23.73
C ASN A 258 2.74 1.44 -22.70
N CYS A 259 3.47 0.67 -21.88
CA CYS A 259 4.40 1.18 -20.88
C CYS A 259 3.79 2.16 -19.88
N GLN A 260 2.54 1.97 -19.58
CA GLN A 260 1.81 2.72 -18.57
C GLN A 260 0.71 1.87 -17.97
N LEU A 261 0.37 2.16 -16.71
CA LEU A 261 -0.74 1.58 -15.98
C LEU A 261 -1.53 2.71 -15.32
N SER A 262 -2.85 2.67 -15.45
CA SER A 262 -3.74 3.63 -14.80
C SER A 262 -4.87 2.91 -14.09
N VAL A 263 -5.17 3.33 -12.87
CA VAL A 263 -6.28 2.77 -12.08
C VAL A 263 -7.10 3.88 -11.45
N LEU A 264 -8.41 3.76 -11.56
CA LEU A 264 -9.41 4.56 -10.86
C LEU A 264 -10.12 3.67 -9.84
N SER A 265 -10.18 4.09 -8.59
CA SER A 265 -10.87 3.39 -7.51
C SER A 265 -11.87 4.29 -6.82
N VAL A 266 -13.07 3.80 -6.61
CA VAL A 266 -14.12 4.44 -5.80
C VAL A 266 -14.57 3.45 -4.75
N PHE A 267 -14.55 3.86 -3.49
CA PHE A 267 -15.00 3.00 -2.39
C PHE A 267 -15.85 3.77 -1.37
N LEU A 268 -16.75 3.03 -0.74
CA LEU A 268 -17.62 3.54 0.29
C LEU A 268 -17.88 2.44 1.33
N ALA A 269 -17.89 2.81 2.60
CA ALA A 269 -18.36 1.93 3.66
C ALA A 269 -19.12 2.73 4.72
N GLY A 270 -20.23 2.16 5.21
CA GLY A 270 -21.11 2.82 6.14
C GLY A 270 -21.75 1.88 7.14
N ASN A 271 -22.07 2.42 8.33
CA ASN A 271 -22.75 1.68 9.38
C ASN A 271 -24.23 1.49 9.03
N ILE A 272 -24.70 0.26 9.03
CA ILE A 272 -26.13 -0.06 9.05
C ILE A 272 -26.63 -0.04 10.51
N THR A 273 -25.83 -0.64 11.41
CA THR A 273 -26.03 -0.62 12.86
C THR A 273 -24.68 -0.38 13.53
N GLU A 274 -24.63 -0.36 14.86
CA GLU A 274 -23.37 -0.27 15.60
C GLU A 274 -22.40 -1.44 15.31
N LYS A 275 -22.94 -2.62 14.97
CA LYS A 275 -22.17 -3.86 14.74
C LYS A 275 -22.16 -4.33 13.29
N ILE A 276 -22.92 -3.71 12.42
CA ILE A 276 -23.03 -4.15 11.02
C ILE A 276 -22.70 -2.97 10.10
N LYS A 277 -21.77 -3.19 9.19
CA LYS A 277 -21.38 -2.21 8.18
C LYS A 277 -21.48 -2.81 6.79
N LEU A 278 -21.88 -2.02 5.84
CA LEU A 278 -21.85 -2.35 4.42
C LEU A 278 -20.60 -1.72 3.81
N LEU A 279 -19.93 -2.43 2.92
CA LEU A 279 -18.80 -1.93 2.16
C LEU A 279 -18.97 -2.24 0.67
N GLY A 280 -18.46 -1.34 -0.15
CA GLY A 280 -18.41 -1.49 -1.59
C GLY A 280 -17.21 -0.77 -2.19
N ARG A 281 -16.67 -1.31 -3.28
CA ARG A 281 -15.57 -0.72 -4.03
C ARG A 281 -15.68 -1.11 -5.49
N VAL A 282 -15.34 -0.17 -6.37
CA VAL A 282 -15.20 -0.40 -7.81
C VAL A 282 -13.85 0.16 -8.24
N ASP A 283 -13.07 -0.68 -8.90
CA ASP A 283 -11.83 -0.28 -9.55
C ASP A 283 -11.95 -0.44 -11.06
N ARG A 284 -11.40 0.50 -11.80
CA ARG A 284 -11.20 0.43 -13.25
C ARG A 284 -9.70 0.40 -13.52
N MET A 285 -9.20 -0.72 -14.01
CA MET A 285 -7.86 -0.81 -14.61
C MET A 285 -8.00 -0.50 -16.10
N PHE A 286 -7.31 0.57 -16.55
CA PHE A 286 -7.49 1.06 -17.92
C PHE A 286 -6.61 0.33 -18.94
N GLU A 287 -5.45 -0.15 -18.49
CA GLU A 287 -4.52 -0.91 -19.29
C GLU A 287 -4.34 -2.32 -18.72
N PRO A 288 -4.03 -3.32 -19.55
CA PRO A 288 -3.64 -4.65 -19.08
C PRO A 288 -2.42 -4.58 -18.17
N ASN A 289 -2.43 -5.30 -17.06
CA ASN A 289 -1.30 -5.35 -16.14
C ASN A 289 -0.43 -6.59 -16.46
N PRO A 290 0.82 -6.41 -16.95
CA PRO A 290 1.69 -7.53 -17.32
C PRO A 290 2.02 -8.50 -16.18
N VAL A 291 1.93 -8.04 -14.93
CA VAL A 291 2.15 -8.84 -13.72
C VAL A 291 0.84 -9.10 -12.97
N GLY A 292 -0.29 -9.06 -13.67
CA GLY A 292 -1.63 -9.28 -13.10
C GLY A 292 -1.79 -10.66 -12.49
N ASP A 293 -1.25 -11.69 -13.12
CA ASP A 293 -1.25 -13.09 -12.66
C ASP A 293 -0.43 -13.31 -11.37
N GLU A 294 0.52 -12.43 -11.07
CA GLU A 294 1.28 -12.46 -9.83
C GLU A 294 0.58 -11.78 -8.64
N VAL A 295 -0.63 -11.24 -8.83
CA VAL A 295 -1.38 -10.59 -7.73
C VAL A 295 -1.88 -11.63 -6.75
N ASP A 296 -1.32 -11.62 -5.53
CA ASP A 296 -1.68 -12.57 -4.49
C ASP A 296 -3.20 -12.56 -4.23
N TYR A 297 -3.82 -13.72 -4.10
CA TYR A 297 -5.23 -13.95 -3.73
C TYR A 297 -6.28 -13.54 -4.78
N THR A 298 -5.90 -12.77 -5.79
CA THR A 298 -6.80 -12.29 -6.86
C THR A 298 -5.98 -12.07 -8.12
N PRO A 299 -5.43 -13.15 -8.74
CA PRO A 299 -4.70 -13.02 -9.99
C PRO A 299 -5.64 -12.54 -11.10
N PHE A 300 -5.13 -11.71 -12.00
CA PHE A 300 -5.85 -11.12 -13.11
C PHE A 300 -5.28 -11.58 -14.45
N ASP A 301 -6.12 -11.60 -15.49
CA ASP A 301 -5.63 -11.76 -16.86
C ASP A 301 -4.65 -10.64 -17.21
N THR A 302 -3.50 -11.03 -17.77
CA THR A 302 -2.38 -10.10 -18.05
C THR A 302 -2.54 -9.30 -19.32
N GLN A 303 -3.51 -9.64 -20.19
CA GLN A 303 -3.69 -9.05 -21.51
C GLN A 303 -4.95 -8.21 -21.65
N SER A 304 -5.80 -8.17 -20.62
CA SER A 304 -7.08 -7.48 -20.63
C SER A 304 -7.16 -6.40 -19.58
N SER A 305 -7.71 -5.25 -19.93
CA SER A 305 -8.19 -4.27 -18.95
C SER A 305 -9.48 -4.77 -18.29
N PHE A 306 -9.82 -4.25 -17.11
CA PHE A 306 -10.95 -4.79 -16.35
C PHE A 306 -11.60 -3.79 -15.40
N PHE A 307 -12.80 -4.18 -14.95
CA PHE A 307 -13.43 -3.66 -13.75
C PHE A 307 -13.37 -4.70 -12.64
N LEU A 308 -13.00 -4.29 -11.43
CA LEU A 308 -13.14 -5.08 -10.20
C LEU A 308 -14.25 -4.47 -9.35
N PHE A 309 -15.23 -5.29 -8.95
CA PHE A 309 -16.29 -4.92 -8.01
C PHE A 309 -16.11 -5.71 -6.73
N ILE A 310 -16.18 -5.04 -5.59
CA ILE A 310 -16.12 -5.66 -4.26
C ILE A 310 -17.34 -5.21 -3.49
N VAL A 311 -18.09 -6.16 -2.92
CA VAL A 311 -19.20 -5.89 -2.02
C VAL A 311 -19.09 -6.82 -0.82
N GLY A 312 -19.32 -6.30 0.39
CA GLY A 312 -19.26 -7.11 1.60
C GLY A 312 -20.05 -6.51 2.75
N ILE A 313 -20.30 -7.34 3.75
CA ILE A 313 -20.94 -6.97 5.00
C ILE A 313 -19.99 -7.30 6.15
N ASP A 314 -19.61 -6.30 6.95
CA ASP A 314 -18.77 -6.49 8.15
C ASP A 314 -19.67 -6.70 9.36
N PHE A 315 -19.61 -7.90 9.92
CA PHE A 315 -20.22 -8.24 11.21
C PHE A 315 -19.15 -8.14 12.31
N GLN A 316 -19.22 -7.08 13.09
CA GLN A 316 -18.39 -6.92 14.28
C GLN A 316 -18.94 -7.79 15.42
N ILE A 317 -18.36 -8.96 15.61
CA ILE A 317 -18.82 -9.95 16.61
C ILE A 317 -18.58 -9.41 18.02
N VAL A 318 -17.36 -8.95 18.27
CA VAL A 318 -16.95 -8.22 19.47
C VAL A 318 -15.96 -7.14 19.07
N GLU A 319 -15.54 -6.28 19.99
CA GLU A 319 -14.45 -5.33 19.72
C GLU A 319 -13.23 -6.09 19.18
N ASP A 320 -12.63 -5.55 18.11
CA ASP A 320 -11.42 -6.13 17.49
C ASP A 320 -11.60 -7.50 16.80
N VAL A 321 -12.83 -8.02 16.63
CA VAL A 321 -13.12 -9.26 15.89
C VAL A 321 -14.26 -9.05 14.91
N SER A 322 -13.99 -9.30 13.64
CA SER A 322 -14.97 -9.19 12.54
C SER A 322 -14.99 -10.45 11.68
N ILE A 323 -16.18 -10.76 11.18
CA ILE A 323 -16.42 -11.72 10.09
C ILE A 323 -17.07 -10.96 8.94
N ILE A 324 -16.49 -11.08 7.74
CA ILE A 324 -16.85 -10.24 6.61
C ILE A 324 -17.10 -11.11 5.38
N PRO A 325 -18.34 -11.65 5.19
CA PRO A 325 -18.71 -12.23 3.90
C PRO A 325 -18.60 -11.16 2.82
N ASN A 326 -17.93 -11.50 1.71
CA ASN A 326 -17.77 -10.61 0.58
C ASN A 326 -17.69 -11.38 -0.74
N ILE A 327 -18.03 -10.67 -1.82
CA ILE A 327 -17.90 -11.15 -3.19
C ILE A 327 -17.03 -10.16 -3.93
N GLN A 328 -16.11 -10.69 -4.73
CA GLN A 328 -15.29 -9.93 -5.67
C GLN A 328 -15.61 -10.44 -7.08
N TYR A 329 -15.92 -9.51 -7.98
CA TYR A 329 -16.25 -9.80 -9.37
C TYR A 329 -15.34 -9.02 -10.29
N VAL A 330 -14.61 -9.71 -11.17
CA VAL A 330 -13.75 -9.11 -12.19
C VAL A 330 -14.42 -9.28 -13.54
N LYS A 331 -14.68 -8.15 -14.20
CA LYS A 331 -15.21 -8.10 -15.57
C LYS A 331 -14.14 -7.63 -16.52
N TYR A 332 -13.68 -8.50 -17.40
CA TYR A 332 -12.65 -8.20 -18.39
C TYR A 332 -13.24 -7.54 -19.65
N ASP A 333 -12.43 -6.67 -20.26
CA ASP A 333 -12.61 -6.20 -21.62
C ASP A 333 -11.94 -7.18 -22.61
N ALA A 334 -12.23 -7.02 -23.90
CA ALA A 334 -11.51 -7.75 -24.93
C ALA A 334 -10.02 -7.36 -24.93
N ASN A 335 -9.15 -8.35 -25.04
CA ASN A 335 -7.71 -8.15 -25.18
C ASN A 335 -7.34 -7.60 -26.58
N TYR A 336 -6.07 -7.35 -26.84
CA TYR A 336 -5.59 -6.82 -28.12
C TYR A 336 -5.88 -7.73 -29.33
N ASN A 337 -6.18 -9.02 -29.13
CA ASN A 337 -6.62 -9.98 -30.17
C ASN A 337 -8.14 -10.00 -30.35
N GLY A 338 -8.89 -9.18 -29.63
CA GLY A 338 -10.36 -9.19 -29.66
C GLY A 338 -11.02 -10.31 -28.85
N ILE A 339 -10.24 -11.05 -28.03
CA ILE A 339 -10.74 -12.14 -27.19
C ILE A 339 -11.06 -11.59 -25.80
N THR A 340 -12.27 -11.84 -25.29
CA THR A 340 -12.66 -11.49 -23.92
C THR A 340 -12.49 -12.72 -23.04
N PRO A 341 -11.63 -12.68 -22.00
CA PRO A 341 -11.49 -13.75 -21.02
C PRO A 341 -12.83 -14.00 -20.28
N ALA A 342 -12.97 -15.18 -19.66
CA ALA A 342 -14.02 -15.42 -18.70
C ALA A 342 -13.90 -14.45 -17.53
N ASN A 343 -15.02 -14.08 -16.92
CA ASN A 343 -15.01 -13.22 -15.74
C ASN A 343 -14.62 -14.04 -14.49
N ASP A 344 -13.96 -13.37 -13.50
CA ASP A 344 -13.68 -14.03 -12.25
C ASP A 344 -14.72 -13.69 -11.20
N ILE A 345 -15.08 -14.67 -10.37
CA ILE A 345 -16.00 -14.51 -9.25
C ILE A 345 -15.44 -15.22 -8.04
N TYR A 346 -15.08 -14.45 -7.01
CA TYR A 346 -14.58 -14.96 -5.75
C TYR A 346 -15.60 -14.74 -4.64
N GLY A 347 -16.06 -15.82 -4.00
CA GLY A 347 -16.78 -15.77 -2.73
C GLY A 347 -15.82 -15.90 -1.57
N ARG A 348 -15.87 -15.01 -0.61
CA ARG A 348 -14.96 -15.03 0.54
C ARG A 348 -15.70 -14.82 1.85
N LEU A 349 -15.30 -15.56 2.87
CA LEU A 349 -15.63 -15.29 4.25
C LEU A 349 -14.36 -14.83 4.95
N THR A 350 -14.14 -13.53 4.97
CA THR A 350 -12.95 -12.94 5.59
C THR A 350 -13.12 -12.91 7.11
N PHE A 351 -12.12 -13.38 7.84
CA PHE A 351 -12.01 -13.25 9.29
C PHE A 351 -10.89 -12.27 9.64
N TYR A 352 -11.14 -11.43 10.63
CA TYR A 352 -10.20 -10.43 11.10
C TYR A 352 -10.24 -10.34 12.62
N TRP A 353 -9.07 -10.33 13.26
CA TRP A 353 -8.95 -9.97 14.67
C TRP A 353 -7.62 -9.28 14.97
N LYS A 354 -7.60 -8.50 16.04
CA LYS A 354 -6.40 -7.83 16.52
C LYS A 354 -6.28 -7.96 18.03
N PHE A 355 -5.05 -7.83 18.52
CA PHE A 355 -4.70 -7.74 19.93
C PHE A 355 -3.80 -6.53 20.16
N LYS A 356 -3.90 -5.95 21.36
CA LYS A 356 -3.17 -4.73 21.77
C LYS A 356 -2.35 -5.01 23.00
#